data_8bfc0d5bdfbdc69b8b89eea267e2a30c
#
_entry.id   8bfc0d5bdfbdc69b8b89eea267e2a30c
#
_cell.length_a   1.000
_cell.length_b   1.000
_cell.length_c   1.000
_cell.angle_alpha   90.00
_cell.angle_beta   90.00
_cell.angle_gamma   90.00
#
_symmetry.space_group_name_H-M   'P 1'
#
loop_
_entity.id
_entity.type
_entity.pdbx_description
1 polymer ?
#
loop_
_entity_poly.entity_id
_entity_poly.type
_entity_poly.pdbx_seq_one_letter_code
_entity_poly.pdbx_strand_id
1 'polypeptide(L)'
;MTTILLATLLLLRPTAPTPLGRAIEYVESRGNTFAVSPVGARGLWQVMPGVAKVPVWLLHVPAVGRAEGRRVLGRWLRRCHGDQVCALRAYACGNKGLRGACDWYAAAVLREVR
;
A
#
# COMPACT_ATOMS: atom_id res chain seq x y z
N MET A 1 -8.91 -3.44 32.59
CA MET A 1 -7.60 -2.84 32.27
C MET A 1 -6.75 -3.77 31.42
N THR A 2 -6.57 -5.03 31.83
CA THR A 2 -5.78 -6.02 31.08
C THR A 2 -6.32 -6.28 29.66
N THR A 3 -7.65 -6.31 29.50
CA THR A 3 -8.31 -6.55 28.21
C THR A 3 -8.06 -5.41 27.22
N ILE A 4 -8.08 -4.16 27.69
CA ILE A 4 -7.84 -2.98 26.85
C ILE A 4 -6.38 -2.96 26.38
N LEU A 5 -5.44 -3.26 27.26
CA LEU A 5 -4.01 -3.31 26.92
C LEU A 5 -3.72 -4.41 25.89
N LEU A 6 -4.33 -5.59 26.08
CA LEU A 6 -4.18 -6.70 25.12
C LEU A 6 -4.74 -6.36 23.74
N ALA A 7 -5.91 -5.70 23.67
CA ALA A 7 -6.49 -5.25 22.40
C ALA A 7 -5.59 -4.24 21.71
N THR A 8 -4.98 -3.31 22.44
CA THR A 8 -4.04 -2.33 21.89
C THR A 8 -2.80 -3.02 21.32
N LEU A 9 -2.25 -4.00 22.02
CA LEU A 9 -1.10 -4.78 21.55
C LEU A 9 -1.45 -5.57 20.28
N LEU A 10 -2.65 -6.16 20.19
CA LEU A 10 -3.11 -6.87 19.00
C LEU A 10 -3.23 -5.95 17.79
N LEU A 11 -3.72 -4.71 18.00
CA LEU A 11 -3.84 -3.72 16.92
C LEU A 11 -2.46 -3.27 16.41
N LEU A 12 -1.43 -3.28 17.26
CA LEU A 12 -0.07 -2.91 16.89
C LEU A 12 0.72 -4.07 16.29
N ARG A 13 0.18 -5.27 16.29
CA ARG A 13 0.88 -6.42 15.70
C ARG A 13 1.03 -6.24 14.19
N PRO A 14 2.25 -6.50 13.63
CA PRO A 14 2.42 -6.51 12.19
C PRO A 14 1.49 -7.55 11.57
N THR A 15 0.78 -7.20 10.53
CA THR A 15 -0.02 -8.14 9.76
C THR A 15 0.92 -9.02 8.94
N ALA A 16 0.67 -10.32 8.88
CA ALA A 16 1.44 -11.21 8.02
C ALA A 16 1.34 -10.75 6.56
N PRO A 17 2.44 -10.83 5.77
CA PRO A 17 2.37 -10.43 4.36
C PRO A 17 1.39 -11.33 3.60
N THR A 18 0.53 -10.71 2.80
CA THR A 18 -0.40 -11.41 1.91
C THR A 18 0.24 -11.58 0.52
N PRO A 19 -0.23 -12.54 -0.31
CA PRO A 19 0.23 -12.63 -1.69
C PRO A 19 0.06 -11.32 -2.46
N LEU A 20 -1.06 -10.64 -2.30
CA LEU A 20 -1.30 -9.34 -2.95
C LEU A 20 -0.33 -8.29 -2.44
N GLY A 21 -0.11 -8.22 -1.14
CA GLY A 21 0.82 -7.26 -0.55
C GLY A 21 2.25 -7.46 -1.04
N ARG A 22 2.71 -8.71 -1.13
CA ARG A 22 4.03 -9.02 -1.67
C ARG A 22 4.15 -8.61 -3.14
N ALA A 23 3.10 -8.82 -3.92
CA ALA A 23 3.07 -8.44 -5.33
C ALA A 23 3.18 -6.92 -5.51
N ILE A 24 2.42 -6.16 -4.73
CA ILE A 24 2.49 -4.69 -4.74
C ILE A 24 3.90 -4.23 -4.38
N GLU A 25 4.46 -4.77 -3.30
CA GLU A 25 5.79 -4.41 -2.85
C GLU A 25 6.85 -4.67 -3.92
N TYR A 26 6.77 -5.81 -4.61
CA TYR A 26 7.69 -6.15 -5.69
C TYR A 26 7.57 -5.17 -6.87
N VAL A 27 6.35 -4.87 -7.30
CA VAL A 27 6.11 -3.97 -8.43
C VAL A 27 6.55 -2.54 -8.09
N GLU A 28 6.29 -2.10 -6.85
CA GLU A 28 6.58 -0.71 -6.45
C GLU A 28 8.07 -0.46 -6.20
N SER A 29 8.75 -1.35 -5.50
CA SER A 29 10.10 -1.06 -5.00
C SER A 29 11.09 -2.18 -5.18
N ARG A 30 10.66 -3.36 -5.62
CA ARG A 30 11.45 -4.59 -5.64
C ARG A 30 12.08 -4.91 -4.28
N GLY A 31 11.38 -4.55 -3.21
CA GLY A 31 11.85 -4.77 -1.84
C GLY A 31 12.87 -3.76 -1.34
N ASN A 32 13.09 -2.67 -2.06
CA ASN A 32 14.03 -1.63 -1.63
C ASN A 32 13.32 -0.64 -0.69
N THR A 33 13.66 -0.70 0.61
CA THR A 33 13.08 0.18 1.63
C THR A 33 13.41 1.65 1.42
N PHE A 34 14.48 1.95 0.69
CA PHE A 34 14.94 3.31 0.44
C PHE A 34 14.50 3.87 -0.92
N ALA A 35 13.63 3.15 -1.63
CA ALA A 35 13.17 3.57 -2.95
C ALA A 35 12.46 4.93 -2.89
N VAL A 36 12.84 5.81 -3.83
CA VAL A 36 12.19 7.11 -4.05
C VAL A 36 11.93 7.24 -5.53
N SER A 37 10.66 7.44 -5.92
CA SER A 37 10.32 7.62 -7.33
C SER A 37 10.62 9.04 -7.80
N PRO A 38 10.65 9.28 -9.13
CA PRO A 38 10.83 10.64 -9.67
C PRO A 38 9.79 11.65 -9.18
N VAL A 39 8.59 11.18 -8.80
CA VAL A 39 7.53 12.05 -8.29
C VAL A 39 7.46 12.07 -6.76
N GLY A 40 8.41 11.43 -6.09
CA GLY A 40 8.54 11.51 -4.64
C GLY A 40 7.83 10.41 -3.84
N ALA A 41 7.30 9.39 -4.47
CA ALA A 41 6.76 8.22 -3.76
C ALA A 41 7.89 7.52 -2.99
N ARG A 42 7.60 7.03 -1.78
CA ARG A 42 8.61 6.57 -0.83
C ARG A 42 8.37 5.16 -0.32
N GLY A 43 9.45 4.40 -0.20
CA GLY A 43 9.52 3.15 0.54
C GLY A 43 8.95 1.95 -0.21
N LEU A 44 8.71 0.88 0.53
CA LEU A 44 8.36 -0.42 -0.04
C LEU A 44 7.09 -0.38 -0.90
N TRP A 45 6.10 0.38 -0.49
CA TRP A 45 4.81 0.49 -1.19
C TRP A 45 4.68 1.78 -1.98
N GLN A 46 5.74 2.57 -2.08
CA GLN A 46 5.78 3.82 -2.85
C GLN A 46 4.60 4.73 -2.52
N VAL A 47 4.44 5.01 -1.21
CA VAL A 47 3.38 5.90 -0.73
C VAL A 47 3.78 7.35 -1.01
N MET A 48 2.85 8.12 -1.57
CA MET A 48 3.06 9.54 -1.80
C MET A 48 3.01 10.33 -0.48
N PRO A 49 3.94 11.28 -0.27
CA PRO A 49 3.92 12.09 0.96
C PRO A 49 2.59 12.80 1.21
N GLY A 50 1.90 13.22 0.15
CA GLY A 50 0.62 13.93 0.27
C GLY A 50 -0.53 13.12 0.83
N VAL A 51 -0.45 11.78 0.78
CA VAL A 51 -1.48 10.89 1.32
C VAL A 51 -1.04 10.17 2.60
N ALA A 52 0.25 10.27 2.94
CA ALA A 52 0.78 9.67 4.16
C ALA A 52 0.25 10.39 5.40
N LYS A 53 -0.06 9.63 6.45
CA LYS A 53 -0.46 10.17 7.76
C LYS A 53 0.67 10.09 8.78
N VAL A 54 1.89 9.92 8.30
CA VAL A 54 3.12 9.86 9.10
C VAL A 54 4.15 10.78 8.48
N PRO A 55 5.19 11.21 9.21
CA PRO A 55 6.31 11.92 8.61
C PRO A 55 6.93 11.12 7.46
N VAL A 56 7.34 11.82 6.40
CA VAL A 56 7.79 11.20 5.15
C VAL A 56 8.94 10.21 5.37
N TRP A 57 9.89 10.54 6.24
CA TRP A 57 11.04 9.69 6.51
C TRP A 57 10.66 8.34 7.12
N LEU A 58 9.52 8.26 7.83
CA LEU A 58 9.02 7.00 8.38
C LEU A 58 8.56 6.01 7.30
N LEU A 59 8.25 6.48 6.11
CA LEU A 59 7.87 5.59 5.00
C LEU A 59 9.00 4.64 4.60
N HIS A 60 10.24 4.97 4.96
CA HIS A 60 11.40 4.12 4.73
C HIS A 60 11.61 3.05 5.82
N VAL A 61 10.79 3.06 6.85
CA VAL A 61 10.76 1.99 7.86
C VAL A 61 9.81 0.91 7.33
N PRO A 62 10.27 -0.34 7.12
CA PRO A 62 9.46 -1.36 6.45
C PRO A 62 8.05 -1.53 7.01
N ALA A 63 7.93 -1.64 8.34
CA ALA A 63 6.62 -1.82 8.98
C ALA A 63 5.69 -0.63 8.75
N VAL A 64 6.24 0.59 8.76
CA VAL A 64 5.47 1.82 8.55
C VAL A 64 5.04 1.97 7.09
N GLY A 65 5.98 1.75 6.16
CA GLY A 65 5.67 1.82 4.73
C GLY A 65 4.60 0.81 4.34
N ARG A 66 4.67 -0.41 4.84
CA ARG A 66 3.65 -1.43 4.62
C ARG A 66 2.29 -1.04 5.21
N ALA A 67 2.29 -0.54 6.44
CA ALA A 67 1.05 -0.14 7.10
C ALA A 67 0.37 1.01 6.36
N GLU A 68 1.13 2.02 5.95
CA GLU A 68 0.60 3.16 5.20
C GLU A 68 0.13 2.75 3.82
N GLY A 69 0.87 1.89 3.12
CA GLY A 69 0.47 1.36 1.84
C GLY A 69 -0.85 0.58 1.91
N ARG A 70 -0.98 -0.30 2.92
CA ARG A 70 -2.23 -1.04 3.14
C ARG A 70 -3.39 -0.12 3.47
N ARG A 71 -3.15 0.94 4.24
CA ARG A 71 -4.18 1.93 4.56
C ARG A 71 -4.70 2.62 3.29
N VAL A 72 -3.80 3.05 2.43
CA VAL A 72 -4.15 3.71 1.16
C VAL A 72 -4.91 2.75 0.25
N LEU A 73 -4.40 1.52 0.08
CA LEU A 73 -5.09 0.50 -0.72
C LEU A 73 -6.47 0.20 -0.17
N GLY A 74 -6.60 0.11 1.16
CA GLY A 74 -7.89 -0.14 1.81
C GLY A 74 -8.93 0.94 1.50
N ARG A 75 -8.50 2.21 1.45
CA ARG A 75 -9.39 3.31 1.05
C ARG A 75 -9.91 3.11 -0.37
N TRP A 76 -9.04 2.75 -1.30
CA TRP A 76 -9.43 2.52 -2.68
C TRP A 76 -10.32 1.28 -2.82
N LEU A 77 -10.02 0.21 -2.07
CA LEU A 77 -10.89 -0.98 -2.07
C LEU A 77 -12.30 -0.64 -1.60
N ARG A 78 -12.44 0.20 -0.58
CA ARG A 78 -13.77 0.65 -0.13
C ARG A 78 -14.47 1.46 -1.22
N ARG A 79 -13.77 2.38 -1.87
CA ARG A 79 -14.35 3.19 -2.96
C ARG A 79 -14.72 2.34 -4.18
N CYS A 80 -13.99 1.28 -4.41
CA CYS A 80 -14.22 0.36 -5.52
C CYS A 80 -15.13 -0.82 -5.15
N HIS A 81 -15.77 -0.79 -3.98
CA HIS A 81 -16.68 -1.84 -3.50
C HIS A 81 -16.02 -3.23 -3.51
N GLY A 82 -14.73 -3.30 -3.16
CA GLY A 82 -13.97 -4.54 -3.09
C GLY A 82 -13.35 -5.01 -4.41
N ASP A 83 -13.54 -4.30 -5.50
CA ASP A 83 -12.96 -4.64 -6.79
C ASP A 83 -11.45 -4.37 -6.77
N GLN A 84 -10.65 -5.44 -6.81
CA GLN A 84 -9.20 -5.33 -6.73
C GLN A 84 -8.58 -4.61 -7.93
N VAL A 85 -9.06 -4.88 -9.13
CA VAL A 85 -8.52 -4.23 -10.34
C VAL A 85 -8.75 -2.72 -10.28
N CYS A 86 -9.96 -2.31 -9.92
CA CYS A 86 -10.30 -0.90 -9.70
C CYS A 86 -9.38 -0.26 -8.65
N ALA A 87 -9.21 -0.92 -7.50
CA ALA A 87 -8.41 -0.41 -6.40
C ALA A 87 -6.92 -0.31 -6.77
N LEU A 88 -6.38 -1.28 -7.49
CA LEU A 88 -4.99 -1.25 -7.93
C LEU A 88 -4.74 -0.14 -8.94
N ARG A 89 -5.66 0.05 -9.90
CA ARG A 89 -5.58 1.18 -10.83
C ARG A 89 -5.56 2.51 -10.08
N ALA A 90 -6.45 2.66 -9.10
CA ALA A 90 -6.54 3.88 -8.30
C ALA A 90 -5.33 4.06 -7.38
N TYR A 91 -4.77 2.97 -6.86
CA TYR A 91 -3.54 3.04 -6.08
C TYR A 91 -2.41 3.70 -6.88
N ALA A 92 -2.27 3.34 -8.15
CA ALA A 92 -1.25 3.90 -9.04
C ALA A 92 -1.59 5.28 -9.58
N CYS A 93 -2.85 5.55 -9.92
CA CYS A 93 -3.27 6.72 -10.70
C CYS A 93 -4.34 7.58 -10.02
N GLY A 94 -4.69 7.28 -8.77
CA GLY A 94 -5.71 8.05 -8.06
C GLY A 94 -7.07 8.01 -8.77
N ASN A 95 -7.77 9.14 -8.82
CA ASN A 95 -9.09 9.22 -9.42
C ASN A 95 -9.12 8.82 -10.91
N LYS A 96 -8.01 9.02 -11.63
CA LYS A 96 -7.92 8.57 -13.02
C LYS A 96 -8.00 7.04 -13.12
N GLY A 97 -7.47 6.33 -12.14
CA GLY A 97 -7.57 4.87 -12.06
C GLY A 97 -9.00 4.39 -11.89
N LEU A 98 -9.84 5.15 -11.17
CA LEU A 98 -11.27 4.85 -11.07
C LEU A 98 -11.97 4.91 -12.43
N ARG A 99 -11.44 5.70 -13.35
CA ARG A 99 -11.96 5.86 -14.71
C ARG A 99 -11.25 4.98 -15.75
N GLY A 100 -10.44 4.03 -15.30
CA GLY A 100 -9.81 3.04 -16.16
C GLY A 100 -8.32 3.23 -16.46
N ALA A 101 -7.70 4.30 -15.96
CA ALA A 101 -6.25 4.50 -16.16
C ALA A 101 -5.45 3.47 -15.35
N CYS A 102 -4.22 3.21 -15.78
CA CYS A 102 -3.26 2.32 -15.09
C CYS A 102 -3.66 0.85 -15.06
N ASP A 103 -4.32 0.37 -16.10
CA ASP A 103 -4.55 -1.08 -16.29
C ASP A 103 -3.23 -1.86 -16.26
N TRP A 104 -2.16 -1.30 -16.82
CA TRP A 104 -0.84 -1.92 -16.83
C TRP A 104 -0.34 -2.25 -15.41
N TYR A 105 -0.62 -1.36 -14.45
CA TYR A 105 -0.20 -1.54 -13.07
C TYR A 105 -0.98 -2.69 -12.43
N ALA A 106 -2.29 -2.69 -12.56
CA ALA A 106 -3.12 -3.77 -12.03
C ALA A 106 -2.71 -5.12 -12.63
N ALA A 107 -2.47 -5.18 -13.95
CA ALA A 107 -2.01 -6.38 -14.59
C ALA A 107 -0.64 -6.83 -14.06
N ALA A 108 0.30 -5.90 -13.88
CA ALA A 108 1.64 -6.21 -13.37
C ALA A 108 1.57 -6.78 -11.96
N VAL A 109 0.78 -6.16 -11.06
CA VAL A 109 0.62 -6.65 -9.70
C VAL A 109 -0.01 -8.04 -9.69
N LEU A 110 -1.10 -8.24 -10.43
CA LEU A 110 -1.82 -9.51 -10.41
C LEU A 110 -0.99 -10.66 -11.00
N ARG A 111 -0.10 -10.37 -11.96
CA ARG A 111 0.85 -11.38 -12.46
C ARG A 111 1.84 -11.83 -11.39
N GLU A 112 2.17 -10.97 -10.43
CA GLU A 112 3.11 -11.28 -9.35
C GLU A 112 2.45 -11.96 -8.15
N VAL A 113 1.14 -12.08 -8.12
CA VAL A 113 0.44 -12.74 -7.01
C VAL A 113 0.76 -14.23 -7.03
N ARG A 114 1.30 -14.73 -5.91
CA ARG A 114 1.69 -16.13 -5.74
C ARG A 114 1.24 -16.68 -4.40
#